data_f874d8e0a328c15c8c6b9b2d3510e957
#
_entry.id   f874d8e0a328c15c8c6b9b2d3510e957
#
_cell.length_a   1.000
_cell.length_b   1.000
_cell.length_c   1.000
_cell.angle_alpha   90.00
_cell.angle_beta   90.00
_cell.angle_gamma   90.00
#
_symmetry.space_group_name_H-M   'P 1'
#
loop_
_entity.id
_entity.type
_entity.pdbx_description
1 polymer ?
#
loop_
_entity_poly.entity_id
_entity_poly.type
_entity_poly.pdbx_seq_one_letter_code
_entity_poly.pdbx_strand_id
1 'polypeptide(L)'
;MNKTEIKKVIVAQKESFRVKEFVTRDPVEPLQDCFNNPFIQIVTGVRRCGKSTMIQHLRENYLEKNYCINFDDNRLSAFTANDFEKLNESFQELYDKERTYYFDEIQIIDGWERFVSRLYNEGNKVFITGSNATMLSKELGTHLTGRNIQSTMFPYSFCRIFTV
;
A
#
# COMPACT_ATOMS: atom_id res chain seq x y z
N MET A 1 -13.47 -0.23 14.97
CA MET A 1 -12.81 -1.48 15.43
C MET A 1 -12.02 -1.27 16.70
N ASN A 2 -11.78 -2.33 17.50
CA ASN A 2 -10.85 -2.24 18.62
C ASN A 2 -9.41 -2.59 18.22
N LYS A 3 -8.44 -2.17 19.02
CA LYS A 3 -7.00 -2.31 18.73
C LYS A 3 -6.54 -3.78 18.67
N THR A 4 -7.13 -4.64 19.49
CA THR A 4 -6.82 -6.08 19.51
C THR A 4 -7.24 -6.77 18.22
N GLU A 5 -8.39 -6.40 17.66
CA GLU A 5 -8.85 -6.91 16.37
C GLU A 5 -7.92 -6.47 15.24
N ILE A 6 -7.53 -5.19 15.22
CA ILE A 6 -6.61 -4.64 14.22
C ILE A 6 -5.26 -5.40 14.26
N LYS A 7 -4.68 -5.60 15.44
CA LYS A 7 -3.43 -6.37 15.61
C LYS A 7 -3.54 -7.80 15.08
N LYS A 8 -4.65 -8.49 15.36
CA LYS A 8 -4.88 -9.85 14.83
C LYS A 8 -4.87 -9.87 13.29
N VAL A 9 -5.49 -8.87 12.66
CA VAL A 9 -5.51 -8.78 11.20
C VAL A 9 -4.10 -8.50 10.65
N ILE A 10 -3.35 -7.56 11.24
CA ILE A 10 -1.97 -7.25 10.83
C ILE A 10 -1.09 -8.51 10.86
N VAL A 11 -1.12 -9.26 11.97
CA VAL A 11 -0.32 -10.49 12.13
C VAL A 11 -0.74 -11.55 11.10
N ALA A 12 -2.04 -11.79 10.96
CA ALA A 12 -2.55 -12.79 10.03
C ALA A 12 -2.24 -12.44 8.56
N GLN A 13 -2.31 -11.17 8.19
CA GLN A 13 -1.93 -10.72 6.84
C GLN A 13 -0.42 -10.89 6.61
N LYS A 14 0.44 -10.61 7.59
CA LYS A 14 1.88 -10.81 7.45
C LYS A 14 2.24 -12.27 7.15
N GLU A 15 1.55 -13.22 7.75
CA GLU A 15 1.76 -14.66 7.50
C GLU A 15 1.29 -15.08 6.10
N SER A 16 0.17 -14.52 5.63
CA SER A 16 -0.42 -14.85 4.33
C SER A 16 0.32 -14.24 3.13
N PHE A 17 1.07 -13.17 3.36
CA PHE A 17 1.75 -12.39 2.32
C PHE A 17 3.10 -12.96 1.85
N ARG A 18 3.41 -14.22 2.09
CA ARG A 18 4.59 -14.87 1.51
C ARG A 18 4.38 -15.13 0.02
N VAL A 19 4.90 -14.24 -0.83
CA VAL A 19 4.94 -14.46 -2.28
C VAL A 19 5.93 -15.57 -2.57
N LYS A 20 5.45 -16.68 -3.14
CA LYS A 20 6.30 -17.85 -3.46
C LYS A 20 7.12 -17.67 -4.73
N GLU A 21 6.61 -16.92 -5.69
CA GLU A 21 7.28 -16.65 -6.98
C GLU A 21 6.88 -15.25 -7.50
N PHE A 22 7.84 -14.49 -7.95
CA PHE A 22 7.64 -13.18 -8.56
C PHE A 22 8.11 -13.21 -10.01
N VAL A 23 7.20 -12.93 -10.95
CA VAL A 23 7.55 -12.74 -12.35
C VAL A 23 8.00 -11.30 -12.55
N THR A 24 9.26 -11.10 -12.91
CA THR A 24 9.86 -9.78 -13.13
C THR A 24 9.09 -9.02 -14.23
N ARG A 25 8.83 -7.74 -14.00
CA ARG A 25 8.20 -6.84 -14.97
C ARG A 25 9.18 -5.75 -15.37
N ASP A 26 9.14 -5.30 -16.64
CA ASP A 26 10.04 -4.28 -17.15
C ASP A 26 10.01 -2.93 -16.41
N PRO A 27 8.91 -2.48 -15.78
CA PRO A 27 8.93 -1.24 -15.00
C PRO A 27 9.34 -1.40 -13.53
N VAL A 28 10.03 -2.49 -13.15
CA VAL A 28 10.48 -2.66 -11.75
C VAL A 28 11.69 -1.75 -11.45
N GLU A 29 12.55 -1.46 -12.42
CA GLU A 29 13.70 -0.56 -12.24
C GLU A 29 13.29 0.87 -11.85
N PRO A 30 12.29 1.52 -12.47
CA PRO A 30 11.84 2.84 -12.02
C PRO A 30 11.25 2.85 -10.62
N LEU A 31 10.78 1.71 -10.11
CA LEU A 31 10.18 1.61 -8.78
C LEU A 31 11.21 1.47 -7.66
N GLN A 32 12.44 1.03 -7.95
CA GLN A 32 13.54 1.06 -6.99
C GLN A 32 13.92 2.51 -6.65
N ASP A 33 13.84 3.43 -7.60
CA ASP A 33 14.04 4.86 -7.38
C ASP A 33 12.94 5.49 -6.51
N CYS A 34 11.78 4.84 -6.39
CA CYS A 34 10.69 5.29 -5.51
C CYS A 34 11.09 5.32 -4.04
N PHE A 35 12.03 4.48 -3.59
CA PHE A 35 12.52 4.52 -2.21
C PHE A 35 13.36 5.76 -1.91
N ASN A 36 13.98 6.36 -2.92
CA ASN A 36 14.76 7.59 -2.78
C ASN A 36 13.91 8.85 -2.95
N ASN A 37 12.67 8.71 -3.42
CA ASN A 37 11.76 9.81 -3.67
C ASN A 37 10.93 10.13 -2.40
N PRO A 38 10.83 11.40 -1.98
CA PRO A 38 10.05 11.78 -0.80
C PRO A 38 8.53 11.73 -1.02
N PHE A 39 8.06 11.71 -2.26
CA PHE A 39 6.63 11.76 -2.57
C PHE A 39 5.91 10.44 -2.26
N ILE A 40 4.61 10.54 -1.97
CA ILE A 40 3.73 9.40 -1.81
C ILE A 40 3.69 8.63 -3.13
N GLN A 41 3.96 7.33 -3.08
CA GLN A 41 3.98 6.46 -4.25
C GLN A 41 2.63 5.77 -4.42
N ILE A 42 1.97 5.99 -5.55
CA ILE A 42 0.64 5.45 -5.82
C ILE A 42 0.69 4.55 -7.05
N VAL A 43 0.34 3.29 -6.83
CA VAL A 43 0.25 2.29 -7.88
C VAL A 43 -1.20 2.01 -8.21
N THR A 44 -1.63 2.44 -9.37
CA THR A 44 -2.99 2.20 -9.89
C THR A 44 -2.99 1.10 -10.95
N GLY A 45 -4.16 0.60 -11.27
CA GLY A 45 -4.34 -0.38 -12.34
C GLY A 45 -5.54 -1.27 -12.10
N VAL A 46 -5.99 -1.97 -13.13
CA VAL A 46 -7.18 -2.83 -13.05
C VAL A 46 -7.03 -3.90 -11.96
N ARG A 47 -8.16 -4.38 -11.48
CA ARG A 47 -8.18 -5.48 -10.50
C ARG A 47 -7.43 -6.70 -11.06
N ARG A 48 -6.65 -7.38 -10.22
CA ARG A 48 -5.82 -8.56 -10.56
C ARG A 48 -4.66 -8.31 -11.54
N CYS A 49 -4.26 -7.07 -11.78
CA CYS A 49 -3.05 -6.80 -12.58
C CYS A 49 -1.72 -6.98 -11.80
N GLY A 50 -1.76 -7.36 -10.51
CA GLY A 50 -0.58 -7.68 -9.71
C GLY A 50 -0.04 -6.53 -8.86
N LYS A 51 -0.82 -5.48 -8.56
CA LYS A 51 -0.42 -4.34 -7.70
C LYS A 51 0.06 -4.80 -6.32
N SER A 52 -0.75 -5.62 -5.65
CA SER A 52 -0.43 -6.16 -4.32
C SER A 52 0.86 -6.99 -4.35
N THR A 53 1.06 -7.79 -5.39
CA THR A 53 2.29 -8.58 -5.58
C THR A 53 3.50 -7.68 -5.75
N MET A 54 3.35 -6.56 -6.49
CA MET A 54 4.42 -5.59 -6.68
C MET A 54 4.80 -4.89 -5.38
N ILE A 55 3.82 -4.41 -4.60
CA ILE A 55 4.09 -3.83 -3.26
C ILE A 55 4.80 -4.85 -2.36
N GLN A 56 4.40 -6.12 -2.40
CA GLN A 56 5.07 -7.17 -1.65
C GLN A 56 6.54 -7.32 -2.06
N HIS A 57 6.81 -7.37 -3.35
CA HIS A 57 8.18 -7.47 -3.86
C HIS A 57 9.03 -6.27 -3.45
N LEU A 58 8.50 -5.05 -3.57
CA LEU A 58 9.19 -3.83 -3.11
C LEU A 58 9.48 -3.90 -1.61
N ARG A 59 8.51 -4.30 -0.82
CA ARG A 59 8.60 -4.41 0.64
C ARG A 59 9.66 -5.43 1.09
N GLU A 60 9.75 -6.59 0.42
CA GLU A 60 10.72 -7.64 0.76
C GLU A 60 12.18 -7.21 0.51
N ASN A 61 12.37 -6.29 -0.44
CA ASN A 61 13.68 -5.74 -0.78
C ASN A 61 14.03 -4.45 0.01
N TYR A 62 13.22 -4.06 1.00
CA TYR A 62 13.45 -2.87 1.82
C TYR A 62 13.59 -3.22 3.30
N LEU A 63 14.33 -2.41 4.05
CA LEU A 63 14.60 -2.66 5.48
C LEU A 63 13.34 -2.51 6.33
N GLU A 64 12.55 -1.46 6.08
CA GLU A 64 11.31 -1.18 6.78
C GLU A 64 10.13 -1.80 6.01
N LYS A 65 9.60 -2.92 6.49
CA LYS A 65 8.63 -3.75 5.78
C LYS A 65 7.41 -4.19 6.57
N ASN A 66 7.31 -3.79 7.82
CA ASN A 66 6.28 -4.36 8.70
C ASN A 66 4.98 -3.54 8.73
N TYR A 67 5.00 -2.23 8.47
CA TYR A 67 3.81 -1.40 8.48
C TYR A 67 3.02 -1.56 7.18
N CYS A 68 2.41 -2.73 7.02
CA CYS A 68 1.67 -3.12 5.84
C CYS A 68 0.28 -3.64 6.19
N ILE A 69 -0.73 -3.19 5.45
CA ILE A 69 -2.12 -3.66 5.59
C ILE A 69 -2.84 -3.60 4.24
N ASN A 70 -3.65 -4.63 3.99
CA ASN A 70 -4.59 -4.67 2.87
C ASN A 70 -6.01 -4.43 3.39
N PHE A 71 -6.66 -3.38 2.88
CA PHE A 71 -8.03 -3.01 3.28
C PHE A 71 -9.13 -3.79 2.57
N ASP A 72 -8.83 -4.56 1.51
CA ASP A 72 -9.78 -5.51 0.86
C ASP A 72 -9.94 -6.83 1.66
N ASP A 73 -9.67 -6.77 2.96
CA ASP A 73 -9.83 -7.90 3.89
C ASP A 73 -11.16 -7.80 4.62
N ASN A 74 -12.01 -8.83 4.51
CA ASN A 74 -13.34 -8.87 5.12
C ASN A 74 -13.32 -8.60 6.65
N ARG A 75 -12.22 -8.93 7.34
CA ARG A 75 -12.03 -8.66 8.77
C ARG A 75 -11.95 -7.18 9.09
N LEU A 76 -11.67 -6.34 8.08
CA LEU A 76 -11.62 -4.87 8.18
C LEU A 76 -12.92 -4.20 7.71
N SER A 77 -14.02 -4.95 7.46
CA SER A 77 -15.29 -4.40 6.98
C SER A 77 -15.91 -3.33 7.89
N ALA A 78 -15.60 -3.35 9.18
CA ALA A 78 -16.02 -2.34 10.16
C ALA A 78 -14.97 -1.25 10.41
N PHE A 79 -13.84 -1.24 9.66
CA PHE A 79 -12.80 -0.23 9.80
C PHE A 79 -13.23 1.10 9.18
N THR A 80 -12.97 2.18 9.86
CA THR A 80 -13.32 3.54 9.43
C THR A 80 -12.12 4.48 9.57
N ALA A 81 -12.22 5.71 9.04
CA ALA A 81 -11.19 6.73 9.19
C ALA A 81 -10.77 6.98 10.65
N ASN A 82 -11.68 6.81 11.60
CA ASN A 82 -11.41 6.98 13.04
C ASN A 82 -10.51 5.87 13.62
N ASP A 83 -10.30 4.80 12.89
CA ASP A 83 -9.49 3.66 13.35
C ASP A 83 -8.02 3.74 12.88
N PHE A 84 -7.68 4.70 12.02
CA PHE A 84 -6.30 4.86 11.52
C PHE A 84 -5.28 5.13 12.64
N GLU A 85 -5.68 5.89 13.69
CA GLU A 85 -4.78 6.08 14.85
C GLU A 85 -4.52 4.77 15.58
N LYS A 86 -5.57 3.97 15.81
CA LYS A 86 -5.43 2.65 16.44
C LYS A 86 -4.58 1.70 15.59
N LEU A 87 -4.67 1.82 14.25
CA LEU A 87 -3.82 1.08 13.32
C LEU A 87 -2.36 1.48 13.48
N ASN A 88 -2.05 2.78 13.49
CA ASN A 88 -0.71 3.30 13.66
C ASN A 88 -0.09 2.86 15.00
N GLU A 89 -0.82 3.01 16.09
CA GLU A 89 -0.41 2.52 17.41
C GLU A 89 -0.20 0.99 17.42
N SER A 90 -1.07 0.23 16.72
CA SER A 90 -0.94 -1.22 16.61
C SER A 90 0.34 -1.64 15.90
N PHE A 91 0.73 -0.93 14.84
CA PHE A 91 2.01 -1.14 14.17
C PHE A 91 3.19 -0.89 15.12
N GLN A 92 3.18 0.24 15.84
CA GLN A 92 4.25 0.60 16.77
C GLN A 92 4.36 -0.36 17.96
N GLU A 93 3.28 -0.98 18.39
CA GLU A 93 3.27 -1.96 19.47
C GLU A 93 3.68 -3.38 19.02
N LEU A 94 3.49 -3.71 17.75
CA LEU A 94 3.84 -5.03 17.18
C LEU A 94 5.26 -5.10 16.65
N TYR A 95 5.81 -3.96 16.24
CA TYR A 95 7.08 -3.88 15.54
C TYR A 95 7.91 -2.70 16.03
N ASP A 96 9.19 -2.70 15.70
CA ASP A 96 10.04 -1.53 15.91
C ASP A 96 9.53 -0.33 15.15
N LYS A 97 9.96 0.87 15.54
CA LYS A 97 9.54 2.11 14.91
C LYS A 97 10.06 2.18 13.47
N GLU A 98 9.15 2.03 12.52
CA GLU A 98 9.39 2.20 11.09
C GLU A 98 8.80 3.53 10.61
N ARG A 99 9.29 4.01 9.44
CA ARG A 99 8.82 5.23 8.78
C ARG A 99 8.26 4.97 7.38
N THR A 100 8.09 3.70 7.01
CA THR A 100 7.59 3.32 5.69
C THR A 100 6.31 2.52 5.84
N TYR A 101 5.25 3.01 5.20
CA TYR A 101 3.90 2.46 5.24
C TYR A 101 3.51 1.89 3.87
N TYR A 102 2.85 0.74 3.87
CA TYR A 102 2.35 0.06 2.67
C TYR A 102 0.85 -0.20 2.83
N PHE A 103 0.05 0.52 2.06
CA PHE A 103 -1.41 0.43 2.09
C PHE A 103 -1.93 -0.15 0.78
N ASP A 104 -2.50 -1.35 0.85
CA ASP A 104 -3.12 -2.00 -0.29
C ASP A 104 -4.63 -1.75 -0.28
N GLU A 105 -5.18 -1.29 -1.43
CA GLU A 105 -6.59 -0.95 -1.65
C GLU A 105 -7.17 0.05 -0.62
N ILE A 106 -6.39 1.07 -0.21
CA ILE A 106 -6.76 2.03 0.86
C ILE A 106 -8.02 2.85 0.53
N GLN A 107 -8.34 3.05 -0.76
CA GLN A 107 -9.53 3.79 -1.19
C GLN A 107 -10.86 3.15 -0.76
N ILE A 108 -10.84 1.94 -0.19
CA ILE A 108 -12.02 1.32 0.42
C ILE A 108 -12.48 2.11 1.65
N ILE A 109 -11.56 2.81 2.31
CA ILE A 109 -11.85 3.56 3.55
C ILE A 109 -12.05 5.03 3.23
N ASP A 110 -13.27 5.54 3.33
CA ASP A 110 -13.56 6.96 3.13
C ASP A 110 -12.74 7.84 4.09
N GLY A 111 -12.14 8.92 3.57
CA GLY A 111 -11.35 9.88 4.37
C GLY A 111 -9.92 9.44 4.67
N TRP A 112 -9.42 8.41 4.00
CA TRP A 112 -8.05 7.90 4.14
C TRP A 112 -6.97 8.94 3.81
N GLU A 113 -7.26 9.87 2.90
CA GLU A 113 -6.32 10.87 2.37
C GLU A 113 -5.80 11.81 3.47
N ARG A 114 -6.61 12.10 4.50
CA ARG A 114 -6.20 12.92 5.65
C ARG A 114 -5.12 12.23 6.47
N PHE A 115 -5.29 10.95 6.70
CA PHE A 115 -4.31 10.13 7.43
C PHE A 115 -3.00 10.04 6.66
N VAL A 116 -3.05 9.74 5.37
CA VAL A 116 -1.86 9.67 4.50
C VAL A 116 -1.16 11.02 4.39
N SER A 117 -1.91 12.12 4.24
CA SER A 117 -1.34 13.48 4.23
C SER A 117 -0.60 13.80 5.53
N ARG A 118 -1.13 13.38 6.67
CA ARG A 118 -0.46 13.55 7.97
C ARG A 118 0.82 12.73 8.03
N LEU A 119 0.80 11.44 7.68
CA LEU A 119 2.00 10.60 7.64
C LEU A 119 3.10 11.23 6.77
N TYR A 120 2.74 11.72 5.60
CA TYR A 120 3.65 12.40 4.70
C TYR A 120 4.27 13.66 5.34
N ASN A 121 3.45 14.50 5.97
CA ASN A 121 3.92 15.73 6.65
C ASN A 121 4.84 15.42 7.85
N GLU A 122 4.69 14.26 8.48
CA GLU A 122 5.56 13.75 9.54
C GLU A 122 6.88 13.14 8.99
N GLY A 123 7.10 13.18 7.68
CA GLY A 123 8.31 12.69 7.01
C GLY A 123 8.34 11.16 6.82
N ASN A 124 7.18 10.52 6.84
CA ASN A 124 7.07 9.09 6.56
C ASN A 124 6.95 8.83 5.05
N LYS A 125 7.45 7.70 4.59
CA LYS A 125 7.24 7.18 3.24
C LYS A 125 5.94 6.40 3.17
N VAL A 126 5.16 6.63 2.11
CA VAL A 126 3.88 5.97 1.95
C VAL A 126 3.76 5.41 0.54
N PHE A 127 3.50 4.10 0.47
CA PHE A 127 3.17 3.37 -0.74
C PHE A 127 1.71 2.96 -0.70
N ILE A 128 0.99 3.25 -1.77
CA ILE A 128 -0.46 3.02 -1.87
C ILE A 128 -0.75 2.22 -3.14
N THR A 129 -1.61 1.22 -3.05
CA THR A 129 -2.26 0.66 -4.24
C THR A 129 -3.74 0.97 -4.25
N GLY A 130 -4.31 0.98 -5.45
CA GLY A 130 -5.75 1.05 -5.64
C GLY A 130 -6.18 0.58 -7.01
N SER A 131 -7.31 -0.11 -7.05
CA SER A 131 -7.89 -0.62 -8.30
C SER A 131 -8.73 0.42 -9.03
N ASN A 132 -9.11 1.50 -8.38
CA ASN A 132 -9.93 2.57 -8.95
C ASN A 132 -9.14 3.88 -9.09
N ALA A 133 -8.53 4.07 -10.26
CA ALA A 133 -7.77 5.27 -10.57
C ALA A 133 -8.61 6.56 -10.49
N THR A 134 -9.91 6.50 -10.79
CA THR A 134 -10.82 7.65 -10.77
C THR A 134 -11.10 8.12 -9.34
N MET A 135 -11.36 7.21 -8.41
CA MET A 135 -11.55 7.56 -7.00
C MET A 135 -10.27 8.13 -6.41
N LEU A 136 -9.13 7.46 -6.61
CA LEU A 136 -7.84 7.94 -6.17
C LEU A 136 -7.53 9.34 -6.73
N SER A 137 -7.76 9.59 -8.02
CA SER A 137 -7.49 10.89 -8.65
C SER A 137 -8.35 12.01 -8.07
N LYS A 138 -9.61 11.75 -7.75
CA LYS A 138 -10.55 12.75 -7.21
C LYS A 138 -10.16 13.14 -5.78
N GLU A 139 -9.77 12.18 -4.96
CA GLU A 139 -9.35 12.40 -3.58
C GLU A 139 -7.94 13.00 -3.48
N LEU A 140 -7.03 12.58 -4.39
CA LEU A 140 -5.69 13.14 -4.51
C LEU A 140 -5.68 14.61 -4.92
N GLY A 141 -6.64 15.02 -5.77
CA GLY A 141 -6.77 16.40 -6.24
C GLY A 141 -7.09 17.41 -5.14
N THR A 142 -7.60 16.98 -3.99
CA THR A 142 -7.98 17.87 -2.88
C THR A 142 -6.94 17.95 -1.77
N HIS A 143 -6.35 16.82 -1.36
CA HIS A 143 -5.49 16.78 -0.18
C HIS A 143 -4.02 16.45 -0.45
N LEU A 144 -3.71 15.81 -1.58
CA LEU A 144 -2.37 15.30 -1.90
C LEU A 144 -1.78 15.88 -3.20
N THR A 145 -2.34 17.00 -3.71
CA THR A 145 -1.86 17.67 -4.92
C THR A 145 -0.38 18.04 -4.80
N GLY A 146 0.43 17.65 -5.79
CA GLY A 146 1.87 17.94 -5.83
C GLY A 146 2.74 17.16 -4.83
N ARG A 147 2.15 16.18 -4.11
CA ARG A 147 2.85 15.37 -3.09
C ARG A 147 2.88 13.88 -3.41
N ASN A 148 2.47 13.49 -4.60
CA ASN A 148 2.40 12.10 -5.01
C ASN A 148 2.97 11.89 -6.41
N ILE A 149 3.42 10.65 -6.66
CA ILE A 149 3.77 10.12 -7.97
C ILE A 149 2.85 8.93 -8.22
N GLN A 150 2.15 8.97 -9.35
CA GLN A 150 1.24 7.92 -9.75
C GLN A 150 1.85 7.09 -10.88
N SER A 151 1.89 5.78 -10.68
CA SER A 151 2.28 4.80 -11.68
C SER A 151 1.08 3.91 -12.02
N THR A 152 0.83 3.70 -13.30
CA THR A 152 -0.27 2.83 -13.75
C THR A 152 0.27 1.47 -14.14
N MET A 153 -0.27 0.43 -13.54
CA MET A 153 0.09 -0.96 -13.80
C MET A 153 -0.92 -1.61 -14.75
N PHE A 154 -0.42 -2.17 -15.83
CA PHE A 154 -1.21 -2.91 -16.80
C PHE A 154 -1.12 -4.43 -16.56
N PRO A 155 -2.12 -5.23 -16.95
CA PRO A 155 -2.00 -6.68 -16.97
C PRO A 155 -0.82 -7.15 -17.82
N TYR A 156 -0.34 -8.38 -17.59
CA TYR A 156 0.66 -8.97 -18.46
C TYR A 156 0.20 -9.01 -19.91
N SER A 157 1.08 -8.66 -20.85
CA SER A 157 0.85 -8.91 -22.28
C SER A 157 0.90 -10.43 -22.57
N PHE A 158 0.17 -10.87 -23.59
CA PHE A 158 0.07 -12.29 -23.95
C PHE A 158 1.45 -12.93 -24.21
N CYS A 159 2.40 -12.18 -24.78
CA CYS A 159 3.78 -12.64 -25.04
C CYS A 159 4.56 -13.02 -23.78
N ARG A 160 4.24 -12.48 -22.61
CA ARG A 160 4.96 -12.76 -21.36
C ARG A 160 4.39 -13.92 -20.56
N ILE A 161 3.16 -14.35 -20.85
CA ILE A 161 2.53 -15.49 -20.18
C ILE A 161 3.17 -16.81 -20.64
N PHE A 162 3.76 -16.83 -21.83
CA PHE A 162 4.36 -18.03 -22.45
C PHE A 162 5.91 -18.09 -22.37
N THR A 163 6.56 -17.15 -21.69
CA THR A 163 8.04 -17.11 -21.57
C THR A 163 8.54 -17.53 -20.17
N VAL A 164 7.70 -18.25 -19.41
CA VAL A 164 8.08 -18.83 -18.12
C VAL A 164 8.37 -20.31 -18.29
#